data_c9e3d724a79c4129d2131b11e7d2c35b
#
_entry.id   c9e3d724a79c4129d2131b11e7d2c35b
#
_cell.length_a   1.000
_cell.length_b   1.000
_cell.length_c   1.000
_cell.angle_alpha   90.00
_cell.angle_beta   90.00
_cell.angle_gamma   90.00
#
_symmetry.space_group_name_H-M   'P 1'
#
loop_
_entity.id
_entity.type
_entity.pdbx_description
1 polymer ?
#
loop_
_entity_poly.entity_id
_entity_poly.type
_entity_poly.pdbx_seq_one_letter_code
_entity_poly.pdbx_strand_id
1 'polypeptide(L)'
;MLPGLGADRLEIVPGAWHLRHYLSPAEQLAIATQCLELGARDAGFCTPIVRGGHPMSVRMLCLGRHWNARTYTYEDVRSDIDGLPAPALPPDLARLASRAATAAGFALVPDLCIVNWYGASSRMGLHQDKDESRESLLSGAPVISFSIGDSARFLFGGLKRKDPVQKLLLESGDAFVFGGESRLRYHGVTRILPGTGPADLGFEGRLNLTFRQY
;
A
#
# COMPACT_ATOMS: atom_id res chain seq x y z
N MET A 1 -20.54 3.53 -19.12
CA MET A 1 -19.82 4.46 -18.22
C MET A 1 -18.51 3.78 -17.83
N LEU A 2 -17.36 4.41 -18.07
CA LEU A 2 -16.07 3.86 -17.65
C LEU A 2 -16.03 3.84 -16.10
N PRO A 3 -15.66 2.71 -15.44
CA PRO A 3 -15.52 2.64 -13.99
C PRO A 3 -14.44 3.63 -13.55
N GLY A 4 -14.71 4.44 -12.53
CA GLY A 4 -13.78 5.42 -11.98
C GLY A 4 -14.09 6.90 -12.25
N LEU A 5 -15.13 7.23 -13.03
CA LEU A 5 -15.53 8.62 -13.30
C LEU A 5 -16.41 9.25 -12.20
N GLY A 6 -16.67 8.53 -11.10
CA GLY A 6 -17.44 9.02 -9.95
C GLY A 6 -16.63 9.20 -8.66
N ALA A 7 -15.34 8.92 -8.67
CA ALA A 7 -14.48 9.10 -7.49
C ALA A 7 -14.20 10.60 -7.29
N ASP A 8 -14.44 11.11 -6.08
CA ASP A 8 -13.99 12.45 -5.69
C ASP A 8 -12.46 12.47 -5.76
N ARG A 9 -11.92 13.19 -6.74
CA ARG A 9 -10.49 13.30 -6.97
C ARG A 9 -9.97 14.59 -6.36
N LEU A 10 -9.15 14.47 -5.33
CA LEU A 10 -8.57 15.62 -4.63
C LEU A 10 -7.05 15.59 -4.75
N GLU A 11 -6.47 16.62 -5.34
CA GLU A 11 -5.02 16.85 -5.27
C GLU A 11 -4.67 17.40 -3.90
N ILE A 12 -3.89 16.65 -3.14
CA ILE A 12 -3.45 17.00 -1.78
C ILE A 12 -2.30 17.98 -1.82
N VAL A 13 -1.34 17.69 -2.68
CA VAL A 13 -0.21 18.55 -3.08
C VAL A 13 0.19 18.13 -4.49
N PRO A 14 0.99 18.93 -5.23
CA PRO A 14 1.44 18.54 -6.56
C PRO A 14 2.04 17.13 -6.59
N GLY A 15 1.51 16.28 -7.47
CA GLY A 15 1.91 14.89 -7.61
C GLY A 15 1.36 13.92 -6.56
N ALA A 16 0.43 14.34 -5.70
CA ALA A 16 -0.24 13.46 -4.74
C ALA A 16 -1.77 13.61 -4.77
N TRP A 17 -2.47 12.52 -4.97
CA TRP A 17 -3.91 12.47 -5.20
C TRP A 17 -4.61 11.54 -4.23
N HIS A 18 -5.72 11.97 -3.65
CA HIS A 18 -6.68 11.15 -2.94
C HIS A 18 -7.89 10.91 -3.85
N LEU A 19 -8.08 9.67 -4.26
CA LEU A 19 -9.20 9.21 -5.05
C LEU A 19 -10.19 8.52 -4.09
N ARG A 20 -11.18 9.27 -3.62
CA ARG A 20 -12.15 8.75 -2.64
C ARG A 20 -13.13 7.81 -3.31
N HIS A 21 -13.49 6.72 -2.61
CA HIS A 21 -14.43 5.70 -3.09
C HIS A 21 -14.07 5.17 -4.50
N TYR A 22 -12.77 5.04 -4.76
CA TYR A 22 -12.24 4.62 -6.07
C TYR A 22 -12.62 3.18 -6.40
N LEU A 23 -12.60 2.29 -5.41
CA LEU A 23 -12.95 0.88 -5.56
C LEU A 23 -14.43 0.68 -5.22
N SER A 24 -15.16 0.02 -6.11
CA SER A 24 -16.52 -0.43 -5.83
C SER A 24 -16.57 -1.46 -4.70
N PRO A 25 -17.71 -1.68 -4.01
CA PRO A 25 -17.83 -2.72 -2.99
C PRO A 25 -17.44 -4.13 -3.49
N ALA A 26 -17.78 -4.47 -4.75
CA ALA A 26 -17.42 -5.74 -5.36
C ALA A 26 -15.90 -5.87 -5.55
N GLU A 27 -15.21 -4.82 -5.98
CA GLU A 27 -13.75 -4.81 -6.10
C GLU A 27 -13.08 -4.92 -4.74
N GLN A 28 -13.60 -4.25 -3.71
CA GLN A 28 -13.09 -4.35 -2.34
C GLN A 28 -13.19 -5.78 -1.81
N LEU A 29 -14.34 -6.42 -1.97
CA LEU A 29 -14.55 -7.82 -1.55
C LEU A 29 -13.62 -8.78 -2.31
N ALA A 30 -13.49 -8.62 -3.64
CA ALA A 30 -12.60 -9.45 -4.44
C ALA A 30 -11.13 -9.32 -4.02
N ILE A 31 -10.66 -8.08 -3.76
CA ILE A 31 -9.30 -7.81 -3.28
C ILE A 31 -9.09 -8.42 -1.89
N ALA A 32 -10.04 -8.23 -0.96
CA ALA A 32 -9.95 -8.78 0.39
C ALA A 32 -9.85 -10.30 0.35
N THR A 33 -10.75 -10.97 -0.38
CA THR A 33 -10.76 -12.43 -0.54
C THR A 33 -9.42 -12.92 -1.09
N GLN A 34 -8.93 -12.31 -2.17
CA GLN A 34 -7.67 -12.71 -2.80
C GLN A 34 -6.46 -12.52 -1.86
N CYS A 35 -6.41 -11.41 -1.10
CA CYS A 35 -5.36 -11.17 -0.12
C CYS A 35 -5.39 -12.18 1.02
N LEU A 36 -6.58 -12.55 1.52
CA LEU A 36 -6.73 -13.55 2.58
C LEU A 36 -6.32 -14.95 2.09
N GLU A 37 -6.72 -15.34 0.89
CA GLU A 37 -6.34 -16.62 0.28
C GLU A 37 -4.83 -16.72 0.03
N LEU A 38 -4.21 -15.68 -0.52
CA LEU A 38 -2.75 -15.63 -0.72
C LEU A 38 -2.03 -15.60 0.63
N GLY A 39 -2.54 -14.85 1.58
CA GLY A 39 -1.98 -14.71 2.90
C GLY A 39 -2.07 -15.95 3.79
N ALA A 40 -2.91 -16.92 3.45
CA ALA A 40 -3.05 -18.21 4.14
C ALA A 40 -2.08 -19.30 3.63
N ARG A 41 -1.35 -19.05 2.54
CA ARG A 41 -0.37 -19.99 1.93
C ARG A 41 0.96 -19.97 2.69
N ASP A 42 1.86 -20.90 2.38
CA ASP A 42 3.19 -21.01 3.01
C ASP A 42 3.98 -19.69 2.95
N ALA A 43 4.03 -19.04 1.79
CA ALA A 43 4.64 -17.72 1.64
C ALA A 43 3.68 -16.55 1.95
N GLY A 44 2.73 -16.74 2.86
CA GLY A 44 1.67 -15.82 3.21
C GLY A 44 2.08 -14.69 4.16
N PHE A 45 1.11 -14.16 4.90
CA PHE A 45 1.33 -13.08 5.86
C PHE A 45 2.35 -13.46 6.94
N CYS A 46 3.35 -12.62 7.12
CA CYS A 46 4.34 -12.70 8.20
C CYS A 46 4.41 -11.37 8.97
N THR A 47 5.06 -11.39 10.13
CA THR A 47 5.40 -10.15 10.86
C THR A 47 6.86 -9.82 10.60
N PRO A 48 7.16 -8.74 9.85
CA PRO A 48 8.54 -8.37 9.56
C PRO A 48 9.30 -7.99 10.83
N ILE A 49 10.59 -8.36 10.89
CA ILE A 49 11.50 -7.97 11.96
C ILE A 49 12.53 -7.00 11.37
N VAL A 50 12.46 -5.74 11.76
CA VAL A 50 13.36 -4.69 11.25
C VAL A 50 14.79 -4.87 11.77
N ARG A 51 15.77 -4.17 11.16
CA ARG A 51 17.22 -4.26 11.47
C ARG A 51 17.54 -4.23 12.97
N GLY A 52 16.78 -3.54 13.78
CA GLY A 52 16.96 -3.48 15.24
C GLY A 52 16.44 -4.69 16.02
N GLY A 53 15.94 -5.75 15.36
CA GLY A 53 15.38 -6.94 15.99
C GLY A 53 13.96 -6.77 16.54
N HIS A 54 13.32 -5.65 16.26
CA HIS A 54 11.95 -5.38 16.71
C HIS A 54 10.92 -5.79 15.66
N PRO A 55 9.83 -6.49 16.04
CA PRO A 55 8.75 -6.79 15.12
C PRO A 55 7.97 -5.53 14.75
N MET A 56 7.54 -5.45 13.50
CA MET A 56 6.58 -4.42 13.09
C MET A 56 5.21 -4.69 13.72
N SER A 57 4.38 -3.66 13.85
CA SER A 57 3.02 -3.79 14.39
C SER A 57 2.00 -4.24 13.34
N VAL A 58 2.43 -4.48 12.12
CA VAL A 58 1.62 -4.95 10.99
C VAL A 58 2.06 -6.34 10.57
N ARG A 59 1.12 -7.13 10.02
CA ARG A 59 1.48 -8.31 9.23
C ARG A 59 1.65 -7.88 7.79
N MET A 60 2.55 -8.50 7.07
CA MET A 60 2.91 -8.13 5.71
C MET A 60 2.84 -9.34 4.78
N LEU A 61 2.28 -9.16 3.59
CA LEU A 61 2.35 -10.08 2.47
C LEU A 61 2.98 -9.33 1.30
N CYS A 62 4.10 -9.83 0.80
CA CYS A 62 4.77 -9.30 -0.37
C CYS A 62 4.38 -10.11 -1.61
N LEU A 63 4.04 -9.43 -2.70
CA LEU A 63 3.67 -10.01 -4.00
C LEU A 63 4.60 -9.48 -5.08
N GLY A 64 5.07 -10.36 -5.96
CA GLY A 64 6.04 -10.07 -7.01
C GLY A 64 7.48 -10.11 -6.50
N ARG A 65 7.82 -9.26 -5.51
CA ARG A 65 9.12 -9.24 -4.83
C ARG A 65 8.93 -9.19 -3.32
N HIS A 66 9.84 -9.81 -2.58
CA HIS A 66 9.88 -9.73 -1.13
C HIS A 66 10.67 -8.50 -0.67
N TRP A 67 10.09 -7.70 0.24
CA TRP A 67 10.83 -6.65 0.92
C TRP A 67 11.43 -7.21 2.22
N ASN A 68 12.76 -7.31 2.24
CA ASN A 68 13.51 -7.76 3.41
C ASN A 68 13.63 -6.62 4.43
N ALA A 69 12.95 -6.75 5.55
CA ALA A 69 12.89 -5.73 6.59
C ALA A 69 14.22 -5.53 7.36
N ARG A 70 15.18 -6.46 7.23
CA ARG A 70 16.50 -6.36 7.89
C ARG A 70 17.49 -5.56 7.05
N THR A 71 17.44 -5.72 5.73
CA THR A 71 18.38 -5.11 4.78
C THR A 71 17.80 -3.85 4.13
N TYR A 72 16.45 -3.69 4.11
CA TYR A 72 15.72 -2.66 3.38
C TYR A 72 15.95 -2.78 1.87
N THR A 73 15.86 -4.02 1.36
CA THR A 73 16.04 -4.34 -0.07
C THR A 73 14.90 -5.23 -0.56
N TYR A 74 14.61 -5.16 -1.86
CA TYR A 74 13.72 -6.10 -2.52
C TYR A 74 14.50 -7.31 -3.03
N GLU A 75 13.96 -8.49 -2.82
CA GLU A 75 14.56 -9.79 -3.14
C GLU A 75 13.52 -10.69 -3.83
N ASP A 76 13.98 -11.67 -4.61
CA ASP A 76 13.08 -12.63 -5.26
C ASP A 76 12.60 -13.72 -4.28
N VAL A 77 13.36 -13.95 -3.21
CA VAL A 77 13.07 -14.92 -2.16
C VAL A 77 13.00 -14.24 -0.79
N ARG A 78 12.29 -14.84 0.14
CA ARG A 78 12.09 -14.37 1.52
C ARG A 78 13.27 -14.80 2.41
N SER A 79 14.47 -14.29 2.14
CA SER A 79 15.72 -14.75 2.76
C SER A 79 15.79 -14.54 4.28
N ASP A 80 15.05 -13.57 4.80
CA ASP A 80 14.96 -13.24 6.24
C ASP A 80 13.86 -14.03 6.99
N ILE A 81 13.08 -14.89 6.28
CA ILE A 81 11.96 -15.65 6.85
C ILE A 81 12.15 -17.15 6.62
N ASP A 82 11.94 -17.65 5.41
CA ASP A 82 11.84 -19.09 5.08
C ASP A 82 12.53 -19.48 3.78
N GLY A 83 13.06 -18.52 3.02
CA GLY A 83 13.73 -18.75 1.74
C GLY A 83 12.79 -19.09 0.59
N LEU A 84 11.47 -19.06 0.80
CA LEU A 84 10.51 -19.29 -0.28
C LEU A 84 10.45 -18.09 -1.23
N PRO A 85 10.13 -18.29 -2.52
CA PRO A 85 9.86 -17.20 -3.44
C PRO A 85 8.65 -16.36 -2.94
N ALA A 86 8.70 -15.04 -3.17
CA ALA A 86 7.51 -14.22 -3.02
C ALA A 86 6.41 -14.71 -3.97
N PRO A 87 5.13 -14.79 -3.55
CA PRO A 87 4.03 -15.08 -4.45
C PRO A 87 3.98 -14.07 -5.60
N ALA A 88 3.63 -14.52 -6.79
CA ALA A 88 3.50 -13.64 -7.95
C ALA A 88 2.46 -12.55 -7.70
N LEU A 89 2.69 -11.35 -8.24
CA LEU A 89 1.69 -10.28 -8.24
C LEU A 89 0.54 -10.67 -9.20
N PRO A 90 -0.71 -10.81 -8.70
CA PRO A 90 -1.84 -11.15 -9.56
C PRO A 90 -2.07 -10.08 -10.65
N PRO A 91 -2.26 -10.50 -11.93
CA PRO A 91 -2.42 -9.55 -13.05
C PRO A 91 -3.63 -8.62 -12.93
N ASP A 92 -4.69 -9.04 -12.28
CA ASP A 92 -5.88 -8.23 -12.02
C ASP A 92 -5.60 -7.12 -11.02
N LEU A 93 -4.86 -7.38 -9.94
CA LEU A 93 -4.40 -6.36 -9.00
C LEU A 93 -3.44 -5.38 -9.67
N ALA A 94 -2.51 -5.86 -10.50
CA ALA A 94 -1.60 -5.01 -11.26
C ALA A 94 -2.37 -4.06 -12.20
N ARG A 95 -3.36 -4.57 -12.95
CA ARG A 95 -4.21 -3.75 -13.83
C ARG A 95 -5.00 -2.69 -13.05
N LEU A 96 -5.50 -3.06 -11.88
CA LEU A 96 -6.24 -2.15 -11.02
C LEU A 96 -5.36 -0.98 -10.55
N ALA A 97 -4.11 -1.27 -10.14
CA ALA A 97 -3.14 -0.26 -9.76
C ALA A 97 -2.74 0.65 -10.94
N SER A 98 -2.49 0.07 -12.13
CA SER A 98 -2.22 0.86 -13.36
C SER A 98 -3.38 1.80 -13.70
N ARG A 99 -4.64 1.34 -13.53
CA ARG A 99 -5.84 2.16 -13.74
C ARG A 99 -5.89 3.35 -12.75
N ALA A 100 -5.55 3.12 -11.46
CA ALA A 100 -5.51 4.18 -10.46
C ALA A 100 -4.37 5.19 -10.73
N ALA A 101 -3.21 4.71 -11.19
CA ALA A 101 -2.12 5.58 -11.63
C ALA A 101 -2.59 6.51 -12.77
N THR A 102 -3.24 5.96 -13.81
CA THR A 102 -3.79 6.72 -14.93
C THR A 102 -4.82 7.75 -14.46
N ALA A 103 -5.71 7.40 -13.52
CA ALA A 103 -6.68 8.32 -12.94
C ALA A 103 -6.02 9.50 -12.20
N ALA A 104 -4.81 9.32 -11.68
CA ALA A 104 -4.00 10.36 -11.04
C ALA A 104 -3.03 11.07 -12.01
N GLY A 105 -3.05 10.74 -13.31
CA GLY A 105 -2.20 11.36 -14.33
C GLY A 105 -0.80 10.75 -14.45
N PHE A 106 -0.60 9.52 -13.93
CA PHE A 106 0.67 8.79 -14.03
C PHE A 106 0.55 7.55 -14.92
N ALA A 107 1.69 7.07 -15.39
CA ALA A 107 1.85 5.73 -15.94
C ALA A 107 2.52 4.84 -14.88
N LEU A 108 2.06 3.57 -14.74
CA LEU A 108 2.65 2.58 -13.87
C LEU A 108 2.43 1.19 -14.46
N VAL A 109 3.50 0.39 -14.51
CA VAL A 109 3.46 -1.05 -14.72
C VAL A 109 3.99 -1.70 -13.42
N PRO A 110 3.12 -1.97 -12.44
CA PRO A 110 3.59 -2.46 -11.15
C PRO A 110 4.09 -3.89 -11.28
N ASP A 111 5.23 -4.18 -10.66
CA ASP A 111 5.84 -5.51 -10.58
C ASP A 111 5.92 -6.03 -9.14
N LEU A 112 5.56 -5.19 -8.16
CA LEU A 112 5.45 -5.57 -6.77
C LEU A 112 4.26 -4.91 -6.06
N CYS A 113 3.79 -5.60 -5.01
CA CYS A 113 2.81 -5.06 -4.07
C CYS A 113 3.14 -5.53 -2.66
N ILE A 114 3.12 -4.60 -1.70
CA ILE A 114 3.14 -4.93 -0.28
C ILE A 114 1.73 -4.74 0.27
N VAL A 115 1.16 -5.82 0.81
CA VAL A 115 -0.10 -5.82 1.53
C VAL A 115 0.21 -5.77 3.02
N ASN A 116 -0.08 -4.63 3.66
CA ASN A 116 0.04 -4.46 5.10
C ASN A 116 -1.32 -4.71 5.76
N TRP A 117 -1.40 -5.67 6.68
CA TRP A 117 -2.57 -5.92 7.51
C TRP A 117 -2.39 -5.25 8.87
N TYR A 118 -3.19 -4.23 9.12
CA TYR A 118 -3.23 -3.48 10.36
C TYR A 118 -4.35 -4.01 11.27
N GLY A 119 -4.02 -4.42 12.48
CA GLY A 119 -5.00 -4.59 13.56
C GLY A 119 -5.32 -3.26 14.25
N ALA A 120 -6.22 -3.26 15.20
CA ALA A 120 -6.73 -2.05 15.89
C ALA A 120 -5.64 -1.17 16.52
N SER A 121 -4.56 -1.77 17.04
CA SER A 121 -3.43 -1.06 17.68
C SER A 121 -2.25 -0.81 16.75
N SER A 122 -2.32 -1.30 15.50
CA SER A 122 -1.22 -1.19 14.55
C SER A 122 -1.01 0.25 14.08
N ARG A 123 0.26 0.57 13.81
CA ARG A 123 0.68 1.87 13.29
C ARG A 123 1.93 1.73 12.44
N MET A 124 2.19 2.70 11.60
CA MET A 124 3.42 2.82 10.84
C MET A 124 3.93 4.25 10.95
N GLY A 125 5.13 4.42 11.51
CA GLY A 125 5.75 5.73 11.67
C GLY A 125 6.03 6.41 10.33
N LEU A 126 6.35 7.70 10.37
CA LEU A 126 6.76 8.42 9.16
C LEU A 126 7.97 7.76 8.51
N HIS A 127 7.85 7.40 7.25
CA HIS A 127 8.88 6.78 6.40
C HIS A 127 8.75 7.27 4.97
N GLN A 128 9.69 6.89 4.14
CA GLN A 128 9.67 7.05 2.69
C GLN A 128 9.72 5.67 2.07
N ASP A 129 9.00 5.48 0.98
CA ASP A 129 9.14 4.33 0.08
C ASP A 129 10.30 4.64 -0.87
N LYS A 130 11.47 4.07 -0.63
CA LYS A 130 12.71 4.43 -1.33
C LYS A 130 13.68 3.28 -1.57
N ASP A 131 13.18 2.05 -1.38
CA ASP A 131 14.01 0.84 -1.50
C ASP A 131 13.91 0.19 -2.88
N GLU A 132 13.18 0.84 -3.82
CA GLU A 132 13.08 0.45 -5.23
C GLU A 132 14.37 0.77 -6.00
N SER A 133 14.44 0.35 -7.26
CA SER A 133 15.60 0.65 -8.11
C SER A 133 15.83 2.16 -8.26
N ARG A 134 17.09 2.51 -8.47
CA ARG A 134 17.46 3.92 -8.71
C ARG A 134 16.71 4.51 -9.90
N GLU A 135 16.49 3.71 -10.95
CA GLU A 135 15.77 4.14 -12.15
C GLU A 135 14.32 4.49 -11.83
N SER A 136 13.62 3.61 -11.11
CA SER A 136 12.23 3.83 -10.68
C SER A 136 12.11 5.09 -9.81
N LEU A 137 13.03 5.29 -8.86
CA LEU A 137 13.03 6.48 -8.00
C LEU A 137 13.31 7.77 -8.78
N LEU A 138 14.26 7.75 -9.72
CA LEU A 138 14.61 8.92 -10.53
C LEU A 138 13.52 9.29 -11.54
N SER A 139 12.79 8.31 -12.07
CA SER A 139 11.64 8.57 -12.96
C SER A 139 10.44 9.16 -12.20
N GLY A 140 10.44 9.08 -10.87
CA GLY A 140 9.31 9.47 -10.04
C GLY A 140 8.12 8.54 -10.20
N ALA A 141 8.34 7.25 -10.55
CA ALA A 141 7.29 6.24 -10.71
C ALA A 141 6.37 6.23 -9.48
N PRO A 142 5.04 6.31 -9.66
CA PRO A 142 4.13 6.54 -8.53
C PRO A 142 4.02 5.32 -7.62
N VAL A 143 3.65 5.58 -6.37
CA VAL A 143 3.13 4.60 -5.41
C VAL A 143 1.61 4.66 -5.48
N ILE A 144 0.97 3.51 -5.61
CA ILE A 144 -0.49 3.36 -5.55
C ILE A 144 -0.83 2.65 -4.26
N SER A 145 -1.67 3.25 -3.43
CA SER A 145 -2.10 2.71 -2.15
C SER A 145 -3.61 2.52 -2.13
N PHE A 146 -4.10 1.28 -2.03
CA PHE A 146 -5.52 0.98 -1.80
C PHE A 146 -5.78 0.71 -0.32
N SER A 147 -6.92 1.20 0.17
CA SER A 147 -7.40 0.99 1.53
C SER A 147 -8.63 0.08 1.50
N ILE A 148 -8.60 -1.03 2.25
CA ILE A 148 -9.71 -1.99 2.36
C ILE A 148 -9.94 -2.29 3.85
N GLY A 149 -11.19 -2.24 4.31
CA GLY A 149 -11.55 -2.50 5.71
C GLY A 149 -11.59 -1.22 6.55
N ASP A 150 -11.06 -1.25 7.76
CA ASP A 150 -11.14 -0.13 8.69
C ASP A 150 -10.43 1.14 8.17
N SER A 151 -11.02 2.29 8.47
CA SER A 151 -10.46 3.60 8.16
C SER A 151 -9.16 3.84 8.93
N ALA A 152 -8.26 4.62 8.34
CA ALA A 152 -6.98 4.96 8.95
C ALA A 152 -6.72 6.47 8.97
N ARG A 153 -6.13 6.95 10.07
CA ARG A 153 -5.52 8.29 10.11
C ARG A 153 -4.14 8.23 9.47
N PHE A 154 -4.04 8.77 8.28
CA PHE A 154 -2.86 8.82 7.46
C PHE A 154 -2.19 10.20 7.58
N LEU A 155 -0.86 10.20 7.68
CA LEU A 155 -0.03 11.41 7.64
C LEU A 155 0.67 11.47 6.29
N PHE A 156 0.63 12.64 5.65
CA PHE A 156 1.37 12.92 4.43
C PHE A 156 2.16 14.21 4.61
N GLY A 157 3.48 14.11 4.66
CA GLY A 157 4.40 15.20 4.98
C GLY A 157 5.13 15.77 3.78
N GLY A 158 6.26 16.41 4.04
CA GLY A 158 7.17 16.92 3.01
C GLY A 158 8.29 15.94 2.68
N LEU A 159 9.31 16.43 1.97
CA LEU A 159 10.49 15.66 1.57
C LEU A 159 11.49 15.46 2.72
N LYS A 160 11.36 16.22 3.79
CA LYS A 160 12.15 16.07 5.00
C LYS A 160 11.27 15.53 6.13
N ARG A 161 11.82 14.66 6.99
CA ARG A 161 11.09 14.02 8.10
C ARG A 161 10.45 15.01 9.08
N LYS A 162 11.00 16.22 9.18
CA LYS A 162 10.51 17.27 10.08
C LYS A 162 9.56 18.28 9.43
N ASP A 163 9.30 18.12 8.12
CA ASP A 163 8.34 19.00 7.44
C ASP A 163 6.93 18.83 8.02
N PRO A 164 6.08 19.87 7.94
CA PRO A 164 4.69 19.78 8.34
C PRO A 164 3.97 18.63 7.67
N VAL A 165 3.06 17.96 8.38
CA VAL A 165 2.26 16.85 7.88
C VAL A 165 0.80 17.24 7.74
N GLN A 166 0.17 16.85 6.64
CA GLN A 166 -1.27 16.85 6.49
C GLN A 166 -1.83 15.57 7.11
N LYS A 167 -3.00 15.68 7.76
CA LYS A 167 -3.72 14.54 8.33
C LYS A 167 -4.90 14.22 7.45
N LEU A 168 -4.93 13.02 6.90
CA LEU A 168 -5.99 12.55 6.02
C LEU A 168 -6.70 11.36 6.68
N LEU A 169 -7.97 11.19 6.36
CA LEU A 169 -8.71 9.97 6.63
C LEU A 169 -8.74 9.16 5.34
N LEU A 170 -8.23 7.93 5.38
CA LEU A 170 -8.35 6.97 4.29
C LEU A 170 -9.38 5.92 4.69
N GLU A 171 -10.44 5.82 3.90
CA GLU A 171 -11.57 4.93 4.13
C GLU A 171 -11.50 3.70 3.21
N SER A 172 -12.32 2.69 3.48
CA SER A 172 -12.39 1.51 2.61
C SER A 172 -12.82 1.91 1.19
N GLY A 173 -12.11 1.40 0.20
CA GLY A 173 -12.34 1.74 -1.21
C GLY A 173 -11.55 2.96 -1.71
N ASP A 174 -10.85 3.68 -0.85
CA ASP A 174 -10.01 4.80 -1.26
C ASP A 174 -8.73 4.34 -1.94
N ALA A 175 -8.27 5.13 -2.93
CA ALA A 175 -6.92 5.05 -3.45
C ALA A 175 -6.15 6.34 -3.12
N PHE A 176 -4.91 6.20 -2.65
CA PHE A 176 -3.98 7.30 -2.49
C PHE A 176 -2.79 7.09 -3.43
N VAL A 177 -2.54 8.06 -4.31
CA VAL A 177 -1.52 7.97 -5.36
C VAL A 177 -0.53 9.10 -5.18
N PHE A 178 0.77 8.80 -5.16
CA PHE A 178 1.79 9.84 -5.11
C PHE A 178 3.02 9.45 -5.93
N GLY A 179 3.49 10.38 -6.75
CA GLY A 179 4.59 10.20 -7.69
C GLY A 179 5.23 11.53 -8.08
N GLY A 180 6.17 11.50 -9.03
CA GLY A 180 6.89 12.69 -9.47
C GLY A 180 7.54 13.43 -8.31
N GLU A 181 7.28 14.71 -8.15
CA GLU A 181 7.81 15.56 -7.07
C GLU A 181 7.34 15.12 -5.66
N SER A 182 6.25 14.37 -5.56
CA SER A 182 5.74 13.83 -4.28
C SER A 182 6.25 12.43 -3.96
N ARG A 183 7.00 11.77 -4.87
CA ARG A 183 7.41 10.36 -4.76
C ARG A 183 8.12 10.00 -3.45
N LEU A 184 8.96 10.88 -2.96
CA LEU A 184 9.78 10.67 -1.76
C LEU A 184 9.26 11.46 -0.54
N ARG A 185 7.97 11.79 -0.49
CA ARG A 185 7.39 12.42 0.69
C ARG A 185 7.26 11.43 1.84
N TYR A 186 7.53 11.92 3.05
CA TYR A 186 7.32 11.16 4.29
C TYR A 186 5.83 10.95 4.53
N HIS A 187 5.46 9.72 4.83
CA HIS A 187 4.08 9.35 5.12
C HIS A 187 4.01 8.26 6.19
N GLY A 188 2.82 8.02 6.74
CA GLY A 188 2.65 6.99 7.78
C GLY A 188 1.20 6.87 8.24
N VAL A 189 0.92 5.82 9.03
CA VAL A 189 -0.39 5.53 9.61
C VAL A 189 -0.28 5.64 11.13
N THR A 190 -1.01 6.59 11.72
CA THR A 190 -0.95 6.83 13.18
C THR A 190 -2.00 6.06 13.96
N ARG A 191 -3.14 5.75 13.35
CA ARG A 191 -4.25 5.09 14.03
C ARG A 191 -5.17 4.38 13.02
N ILE A 192 -5.62 3.20 13.38
CA ILE A 192 -6.76 2.52 12.77
C ILE A 192 -8.02 2.88 13.58
N LEU A 193 -9.15 3.00 12.91
CA LEU A 193 -10.45 3.27 13.52
C LEU A 193 -11.29 1.98 13.44
N PRO A 194 -11.27 1.14 14.49
CA PRO A 194 -11.92 -0.18 14.44
C PRO A 194 -13.43 -0.08 14.20
N GLY A 195 -13.97 -1.02 13.44
CA GLY A 195 -15.41 -1.12 13.16
C GLY A 195 -15.93 -0.09 12.18
N THR A 196 -15.05 0.59 11.42
CA THR A 196 -15.46 1.55 10.38
C THR A 196 -15.46 0.96 8.99
N GLY A 197 -14.95 -0.25 8.82
CA GLY A 197 -14.94 -0.96 7.54
C GLY A 197 -16.27 -1.63 7.20
N PRO A 198 -16.49 -1.99 5.93
CA PRO A 198 -17.64 -2.81 5.53
C PRO A 198 -17.64 -4.16 6.24
N ALA A 199 -18.81 -4.57 6.76
CA ALA A 199 -18.95 -5.79 7.58
C ALA A 199 -18.81 -7.09 6.76
N ASP A 200 -18.99 -7.05 5.46
CA ASP A 200 -19.02 -8.19 4.54
C ASP A 200 -17.64 -8.58 3.97
N LEU A 201 -16.57 -7.90 4.37
CA LEU A 201 -15.22 -8.18 3.87
C LEU A 201 -14.57 -9.45 4.44
N GLY A 202 -15.13 -10.05 5.50
CA GLY A 202 -14.66 -11.32 6.05
C GLY A 202 -13.38 -11.25 6.90
N PHE A 203 -12.93 -10.04 7.29
CA PHE A 203 -11.80 -9.83 8.18
C PHE A 203 -11.97 -8.58 9.05
N GLU A 204 -11.22 -8.49 10.13
CA GLU A 204 -11.15 -7.31 11.00
C GLU A 204 -9.87 -6.52 10.75
N GLY A 205 -9.95 -5.19 10.91
CA GLY A 205 -8.84 -4.27 10.72
C GLY A 205 -8.77 -3.72 9.30
N ARG A 206 -7.55 -3.44 8.84
CA ARG A 206 -7.33 -2.77 7.55
C ARG A 206 -6.25 -3.48 6.74
N LEU A 207 -6.56 -3.79 5.48
CA LEU A 207 -5.57 -4.11 4.46
C LEU A 207 -5.19 -2.83 3.72
N ASN A 208 -3.89 -2.62 3.54
CA ASN A 208 -3.35 -1.56 2.71
C ASN A 208 -2.43 -2.18 1.66
N LEU A 209 -2.85 -2.10 0.41
CA LEU A 209 -2.10 -2.62 -0.73
C LEU A 209 -1.29 -1.48 -1.35
N THR A 210 0.03 -1.58 -1.33
CA THR A 210 0.94 -0.56 -1.89
C THR A 210 1.68 -1.13 -3.10
N PHE A 211 1.33 -0.64 -4.29
CA PHE A 211 1.92 -1.08 -5.56
C PHE A 211 3.02 -0.15 -6.00
N ARG A 212 4.09 -0.71 -6.53
CA ARG A 212 5.26 0.02 -7.04
C ARG A 212 5.85 -0.68 -8.25
N GLN A 213 6.72 0.01 -8.92
CA GLN A 213 7.60 -0.52 -9.96
C GLN A 213 9.03 -0.49 -9.43
N TYR A 214 9.72 -1.64 -9.56
CA TYR A 214 11.12 -1.80 -9.12
C TYR A 214 12.11 -1.41 -10.20
#